data_f4cd578571903341f5a1b38e42ea4614
#
_entry.id   f4cd578571903341f5a1b38e42ea4614
#
_cell.length_a   1.000
_cell.length_b   1.000
_cell.length_c   1.000
_cell.angle_alpha   90.00
_cell.angle_beta   90.00
_cell.angle_gamma   90.00
#
_symmetry.space_group_name_H-M   'P 1'
#
loop_
_entity.id
_entity.type
_entity.pdbx_description
1 polymer ?
#
loop_
_entity_poly.entity_id
_entity_poly.type
_entity_poly.pdbx_seq_one_letter_code
_entity_poly.pdbx_strand_id
1 'polypeptide(L)'
;MEIPITIRQVTLSDLDEILDIEKAKPSSEEAFSRQSLEESIRKTADTFLVARDENQIVGYVLGALVSETHTQALLNLEIKRVAIHPNHRRQGLGTLLLASLKQVAVEEGVKCLRLTCPDDLLSYFEMNGFVEEEVPEALYASSSEWYLTWVNPFYQEEI
;
A
#
# COMPACT_ATOMS: atom_id res chain seq x y z
N MET A 1 -20.29 -17.26 -10.85
CA MET A 1 -19.32 -18.02 -10.05
C MET A 1 -18.18 -17.07 -9.64
N GLU A 2 -18.01 -16.91 -8.36
CA GLU A 2 -16.94 -16.05 -7.86
C GLU A 2 -15.59 -16.75 -8.02
N ILE A 3 -14.61 -16.03 -8.58
CA ILE A 3 -13.25 -16.53 -8.67
C ILE A 3 -12.57 -16.29 -7.31
N PRO A 4 -12.05 -17.32 -6.65
CA PRO A 4 -11.42 -17.14 -5.36
C PRO A 4 -10.14 -16.30 -5.50
N ILE A 5 -10.00 -15.31 -4.61
CA ILE A 5 -8.84 -14.45 -4.54
C ILE A 5 -8.03 -14.83 -3.30
N THR A 6 -6.76 -15.05 -3.49
CA THR A 6 -5.81 -15.31 -2.40
C THR A 6 -4.89 -14.11 -2.24
N ILE A 7 -4.67 -13.68 -1.01
CA ILE A 7 -3.70 -12.63 -0.71
C ILE A 7 -2.53 -13.25 0.07
N ARG A 8 -1.32 -12.99 -0.38
CA ARG A 8 -0.11 -13.50 0.23
C ARG A 8 1.04 -12.51 0.08
N GLN A 9 2.12 -12.78 0.80
CA GLN A 9 3.36 -12.02 0.62
C GLN A 9 3.92 -12.25 -0.77
N VAL A 10 4.54 -11.21 -1.31
CA VAL A 10 5.21 -11.24 -2.60
C VAL A 10 6.41 -12.18 -2.57
N THR A 11 6.73 -12.74 -3.74
CA THR A 11 7.99 -13.47 -3.97
C THR A 11 8.67 -12.92 -5.21
N LEU A 12 9.95 -13.21 -5.38
CA LEU A 12 10.69 -12.77 -6.58
C LEU A 12 10.08 -13.32 -7.87
N SER A 13 9.45 -14.47 -7.83
CA SER A 13 8.80 -15.04 -9.00
C SER A 13 7.57 -14.25 -9.46
N ASP A 14 7.06 -13.34 -8.63
CA ASP A 14 5.92 -12.49 -8.96
C ASP A 14 6.30 -11.23 -9.75
N LEU A 15 7.58 -10.93 -9.84
CA LEU A 15 8.08 -9.65 -10.34
C LEU A 15 7.59 -9.32 -11.75
N ASP A 16 7.60 -10.26 -12.67
CA ASP A 16 7.18 -10.02 -14.05
C ASP A 16 5.69 -9.65 -14.13
N GLU A 17 4.84 -10.32 -13.37
CA GLU A 17 3.41 -10.02 -13.35
C GLU A 17 3.13 -8.66 -12.71
N ILE A 18 3.88 -8.30 -11.67
CA ILE A 18 3.79 -6.97 -11.04
C ILE A 18 4.19 -5.89 -12.03
N LEU A 19 5.26 -6.11 -12.78
CA LEU A 19 5.70 -5.15 -13.81
C LEU A 19 4.64 -4.96 -14.90
N ASP A 20 3.92 -6.02 -15.27
CA ASP A 20 2.83 -5.91 -16.23
C ASP A 20 1.70 -5.01 -15.71
N ILE A 21 1.39 -5.10 -14.43
CA ILE A 21 0.40 -4.21 -13.79
C ILE A 21 0.90 -2.77 -13.79
N GLU A 22 2.18 -2.55 -13.49
CA GLU A 22 2.78 -1.21 -13.50
C GLU A 22 2.75 -0.56 -14.88
N LYS A 23 2.96 -1.33 -15.93
CA LYS A 23 2.92 -0.81 -17.32
C LYS A 23 1.53 -0.35 -17.72
N ALA A 24 0.50 -0.91 -17.13
CA ALA A 24 -0.89 -0.58 -17.46
C ALA A 24 -1.42 0.64 -16.68
N LYS A 25 -0.58 1.28 -15.87
CA LYS A 25 -0.97 2.46 -15.08
C LYS A 25 -1.13 3.70 -15.95
N PRO A 26 -1.98 4.65 -15.53
CA PRO A 26 -2.01 5.97 -16.16
C PRO A 26 -0.63 6.63 -16.10
N SER A 27 -0.29 7.35 -17.16
CA SER A 27 1.03 7.99 -17.33
C SER A 27 1.34 9.11 -16.34
N SER A 28 0.39 9.50 -15.50
CA SER A 28 0.57 10.57 -14.52
C SER A 28 1.38 10.16 -13.30
N GLU A 29 1.60 8.86 -13.10
CA GLU A 29 2.40 8.36 -11.98
C GLU A 29 3.70 7.76 -12.50
N GLU A 30 4.78 8.00 -11.75
CA GLU A 30 6.06 7.40 -12.07
C GLU A 30 6.01 5.90 -11.85
N ALA A 31 6.33 5.12 -12.89
CA ALA A 31 6.35 3.67 -12.80
C ALA A 31 7.56 3.19 -12.01
N PHE A 32 7.37 2.16 -11.17
CA PHE A 32 8.48 1.51 -10.51
C PHE A 32 9.32 0.74 -11.53
N SER A 33 10.64 0.82 -11.38
CA SER A 33 11.55 0.02 -12.20
C SER A 33 11.63 -1.41 -11.68
N ARG A 34 12.10 -2.32 -12.53
CA ARG A 34 12.38 -3.70 -12.13
C ARG A 34 13.32 -3.72 -10.91
N GLN A 35 14.37 -2.90 -10.93
CA GLN A 35 15.35 -2.86 -9.85
C GLN A 35 14.73 -2.40 -8.53
N SER A 36 13.90 -1.35 -8.55
CA SER A 36 13.28 -0.85 -7.32
C SER A 36 12.27 -1.84 -6.74
N LEU A 37 11.51 -2.53 -7.59
CA LEU A 37 10.59 -3.57 -7.14
C LEU A 37 11.33 -4.77 -6.57
N GLU A 38 12.41 -5.19 -7.21
CA GLU A 38 13.24 -6.28 -6.72
C GLU A 38 13.81 -5.97 -5.33
N GLU A 39 14.31 -4.75 -5.13
CA GLU A 39 14.79 -4.31 -3.82
C GLU A 39 13.67 -4.32 -2.77
N SER A 40 12.48 -3.85 -3.13
CA SER A 40 11.33 -3.86 -2.22
C SER A 40 10.95 -5.28 -1.83
N ILE A 41 10.97 -6.22 -2.77
CA ILE A 41 10.69 -7.62 -2.48
C ILE A 41 11.72 -8.20 -1.50
N ARG A 42 12.98 -7.87 -1.68
CA ARG A 42 14.05 -8.37 -0.79
C ARG A 42 14.01 -7.76 0.61
N LYS A 43 13.63 -6.48 0.72
CA LYS A 43 13.70 -5.73 1.99
C LYS A 43 12.40 -5.71 2.77
N THR A 44 11.25 -5.73 2.08
CA THR A 44 9.95 -5.47 2.70
C THR A 44 8.87 -6.44 2.22
N ALA A 45 9.24 -7.72 2.03
CA ALA A 45 8.30 -8.75 1.55
C ALA A 45 7.08 -8.91 2.47
N ASP A 46 7.26 -8.76 3.77
CA ASP A 46 6.19 -8.90 4.77
C ASP A 46 5.14 -7.79 4.70
N THR A 47 5.47 -6.66 4.05
CA THR A 47 4.53 -5.56 3.83
C THR A 47 4.23 -5.32 2.34
N PHE A 48 4.60 -6.25 1.50
CA PHE A 48 4.35 -6.22 0.07
C PHE A 48 3.45 -7.43 -0.28
N LEU A 49 2.15 -7.16 -0.44
CA LEU A 49 1.15 -8.21 -0.60
C LEU A 49 0.63 -8.24 -2.03
N VAL A 50 0.39 -9.44 -2.53
CA VAL A 50 -0.19 -9.65 -3.85
C VAL A 50 -1.55 -10.34 -3.73
N ALA A 51 -2.49 -9.92 -4.57
CA ALA A 51 -3.77 -10.58 -4.73
C ALA A 51 -3.72 -11.42 -6.00
N ARG A 52 -4.09 -12.68 -5.88
CA ARG A 52 -3.98 -13.64 -6.97
C ARG A 52 -5.30 -14.36 -7.16
N ASP A 53 -5.71 -14.49 -8.42
CA ASP A 53 -6.76 -15.44 -8.80
C ASP A 53 -6.10 -16.81 -9.13
N GLU A 54 -6.82 -17.74 -9.75
CA GLU A 54 -6.27 -19.06 -10.05
C GLU A 54 -5.11 -19.02 -11.04
N ASN A 55 -5.00 -17.98 -11.86
CA ASN A 55 -4.10 -17.96 -13.01
C ASN A 55 -3.04 -16.86 -12.97
N GLN A 56 -3.29 -15.75 -12.27
CA GLN A 56 -2.41 -14.59 -12.35
C GLN A 56 -2.55 -13.67 -11.12
N ILE A 57 -1.56 -12.79 -10.97
CA ILE A 57 -1.65 -11.69 -10.01
C ILE A 57 -2.58 -10.64 -10.60
N VAL A 58 -3.58 -10.24 -9.81
CA VAL A 58 -4.60 -9.28 -10.22
C VAL A 58 -4.44 -7.93 -9.53
N GLY A 59 -3.57 -7.84 -8.52
CA GLY A 59 -3.28 -6.59 -7.84
C GLY A 59 -2.20 -6.76 -6.80
N TYR A 60 -1.72 -5.64 -6.26
CA TYR A 60 -0.75 -5.66 -5.17
C TYR A 60 -0.82 -4.38 -4.35
N VAL A 61 -0.34 -4.47 -3.12
CA VAL A 61 -0.09 -3.31 -2.26
C VAL A 61 1.36 -3.36 -1.79
N LEU A 62 2.06 -2.25 -1.93
CA LEU A 62 3.44 -2.11 -1.49
C LEU A 62 3.50 -1.14 -0.32
N GLY A 63 3.90 -1.65 0.84
CA GLY A 63 4.15 -0.86 2.02
C GLY A 63 5.62 -0.88 2.38
N ALA A 64 6.09 0.17 3.05
CA ALA A 64 7.45 0.25 3.55
C ALA A 64 7.43 0.79 4.97
N LEU A 65 8.10 0.10 5.88
CA LEU A 65 8.22 0.55 7.26
C LEU A 65 9.16 1.74 7.31
N VAL A 66 8.70 2.82 7.96
CA VAL A 66 9.49 4.02 8.16
C VAL A 66 9.77 4.16 9.64
N SER A 67 11.06 4.11 10.01
CA SER A 67 11.47 4.38 11.38
C SER A 67 11.73 5.88 11.55
N GLU A 68 11.20 6.46 12.61
CA GLU A 68 11.60 7.82 12.98
C GLU A 68 13.03 7.78 13.52
N THR A 69 13.82 8.80 13.13
CA THR A 69 15.27 8.82 13.31
C THR A 69 15.76 8.78 14.75
N HIS A 70 14.88 8.93 15.72
CA HIS A 70 15.27 9.00 17.13
C HIS A 70 14.61 7.94 18.01
N THR A 71 13.79 7.07 17.43
CA THR A 71 13.16 5.97 18.17
C THR A 71 13.45 4.67 17.45
N GLN A 72 13.65 3.62 18.23
CA GLN A 72 13.86 2.27 17.68
C GLN A 72 12.54 1.61 17.28
N ALA A 73 11.42 2.24 17.58
CA ALA A 73 10.10 1.69 17.26
C ALA A 73 9.74 2.00 15.81
N LEU A 74 9.30 0.98 15.07
CA LEU A 74 8.74 1.12 13.74
C LEU A 74 7.28 1.51 13.90
N LEU A 75 7.01 2.82 13.83
CA LEU A 75 5.68 3.36 14.13
C LEU A 75 4.78 3.46 12.91
N ASN A 76 5.37 3.66 11.74
CA ASN A 76 4.60 3.99 10.55
C ASN A 76 4.93 3.04 9.41
N LEU A 77 3.87 2.59 8.74
CA LEU A 77 3.97 1.86 7.49
C LEU A 77 3.46 2.79 6.39
N GLU A 78 4.32 3.14 5.45
CA GLU A 78 3.95 4.00 4.34
C GLU A 78 3.49 3.15 3.16
N ILE A 79 2.28 3.40 2.68
CA ILE A 79 1.75 2.73 1.49
C ILE A 79 2.28 3.45 0.27
N LYS A 80 3.13 2.79 -0.48
CA LYS A 80 3.76 3.34 -1.69
C LYS A 80 2.89 3.16 -2.93
N ARG A 81 2.11 2.09 -2.96
CA ARG A 81 1.31 1.77 -4.14
C ARG A 81 0.20 0.78 -3.80
N VAL A 82 -0.98 1.04 -4.31
CA VAL A 82 -2.06 0.06 -4.44
C VAL A 82 -2.39 0.03 -5.92
N ALA A 83 -2.22 -1.10 -6.57
CA ALA A 83 -2.45 -1.22 -8.01
C ALA A 83 -3.24 -2.48 -8.32
N ILE A 84 -4.22 -2.33 -9.22
CA ILE A 84 -5.11 -3.42 -9.65
C ILE A 84 -4.99 -3.55 -11.16
N HIS A 85 -4.88 -4.80 -11.62
CA HIS A 85 -4.86 -5.11 -13.05
C HIS A 85 -6.10 -4.49 -13.72
N PRO A 86 -5.96 -3.83 -14.89
CA PRO A 86 -7.07 -3.11 -15.53
C PRO A 86 -8.35 -3.94 -15.71
N ASN A 87 -8.21 -5.22 -16.01
CA ASN A 87 -9.35 -6.11 -16.22
C ASN A 87 -10.06 -6.53 -14.94
N HIS A 88 -9.50 -6.17 -13.79
CA HIS A 88 -10.00 -6.60 -12.47
C HIS A 88 -10.38 -5.42 -11.57
N ARG A 89 -10.46 -4.22 -12.12
CA ARG A 89 -10.87 -3.03 -11.37
C ARG A 89 -12.35 -3.08 -11.03
N ARG A 90 -12.76 -2.33 -9.99
CA ARG A 90 -14.14 -2.21 -9.51
C ARG A 90 -14.71 -3.50 -8.92
N GLN A 91 -13.85 -4.40 -8.45
CA GLN A 91 -14.24 -5.65 -7.80
C GLN A 91 -13.91 -5.66 -6.31
N GLY A 92 -13.51 -4.51 -5.75
CA GLY A 92 -13.17 -4.41 -4.33
C GLY A 92 -11.80 -4.97 -3.96
N LEU A 93 -10.93 -5.24 -4.94
CA LEU A 93 -9.62 -5.83 -4.67
C LEU A 93 -8.69 -4.86 -3.93
N GLY A 94 -8.74 -3.58 -4.25
CA GLY A 94 -7.96 -2.57 -3.53
C GLY A 94 -8.32 -2.51 -2.07
N THR A 95 -9.62 -2.53 -1.77
CA THR A 95 -10.13 -2.56 -0.39
C THR A 95 -9.69 -3.82 0.34
N LEU A 96 -9.71 -4.97 -0.34
CA LEU A 96 -9.25 -6.23 0.24
C LEU A 96 -7.74 -6.20 0.53
N LEU A 97 -6.94 -5.65 -0.37
CA LEU A 97 -5.50 -5.50 -0.17
C LEU A 97 -5.20 -4.55 1.00
N LEU A 98 -5.92 -3.44 1.09
CA LEU A 98 -5.77 -2.51 2.21
C LEU A 98 -6.16 -3.15 3.54
N ALA A 99 -7.24 -3.91 3.56
CA ALA A 99 -7.67 -4.64 4.77
C ALA A 99 -6.61 -5.65 5.19
N SER A 100 -6.02 -6.35 4.24
CA SER A 100 -4.95 -7.32 4.52
C SER A 100 -3.70 -6.63 5.07
N LEU A 101 -3.35 -5.46 4.54
CA LEU A 101 -2.21 -4.70 5.05
C LEU A 101 -2.48 -4.15 6.46
N LYS A 102 -3.72 -3.74 6.76
CA LYS A 102 -4.12 -3.34 8.11
C LYS A 102 -3.94 -4.51 9.09
N GLN A 103 -4.28 -5.72 8.66
CA GLN A 103 -4.09 -6.92 9.47
C GLN A 103 -2.60 -7.14 9.79
N VAL A 104 -1.73 -6.97 8.80
CA VAL A 104 -0.27 -7.05 9.00
C VAL A 104 0.17 -5.98 10.01
N ALA A 105 -0.33 -4.76 9.89
CA ALA A 105 0.01 -3.67 10.81
C ALA A 105 -0.39 -4.01 12.25
N VAL A 106 -1.56 -4.62 12.44
CA VAL A 106 -2.02 -5.07 13.76
C VAL A 106 -1.09 -6.15 14.31
N GLU A 107 -0.78 -7.16 13.51
CA GLU A 107 0.07 -8.28 13.91
C GLU A 107 1.50 -7.84 14.23
N GLU A 108 2.04 -6.89 13.48
CA GLU A 108 3.40 -6.40 13.67
C GLU A 108 3.50 -5.25 14.70
N GLY A 109 2.38 -4.79 15.24
CA GLY A 109 2.37 -3.72 16.22
C GLY A 109 2.74 -2.35 15.66
N VAL A 110 2.41 -2.10 14.40
CA VAL A 110 2.64 -0.82 13.73
C VAL A 110 1.56 0.17 14.16
N LYS A 111 1.95 1.40 14.45
CA LYS A 111 1.01 2.43 14.95
C LYS A 111 0.02 2.89 13.88
N CYS A 112 0.49 3.17 12.69
CA CYS A 112 -0.39 3.68 11.63
C CYS A 112 0.09 3.33 10.24
N LEU A 113 -0.86 3.39 9.29
CA LEU A 113 -0.58 3.35 7.86
C LEU A 113 -0.72 4.77 7.33
N ARG A 114 0.21 5.20 6.50
CA ARG A 114 0.20 6.53 5.87
C ARG A 114 0.29 6.39 4.36
N LEU A 115 -0.37 7.31 3.68
CA LEU A 115 -0.28 7.40 2.22
C LEU A 115 -0.50 8.84 1.76
N THR A 116 -0.12 9.10 0.51
CA THR A 116 -0.53 10.29 -0.20
C THR A 116 -1.35 9.88 -1.40
N CYS A 117 -2.35 10.69 -1.75
CA CYS A 117 -3.18 10.40 -2.91
C CYS A 117 -3.62 11.68 -3.61
N PRO A 118 -3.92 11.62 -4.91
CA PRO A 118 -4.50 12.76 -5.61
C PRO A 118 -5.97 12.96 -5.19
N ASP A 119 -6.51 14.10 -5.56
CA ASP A 119 -7.86 14.51 -5.16
C ASP A 119 -8.94 13.52 -5.59
N ASP A 120 -8.80 12.91 -6.74
CA ASP A 120 -9.79 11.97 -7.28
C ASP A 120 -9.84 10.63 -6.53
N LEU A 121 -8.84 10.32 -5.71
CA LEU A 121 -8.81 9.11 -4.90
C LEU A 121 -9.11 9.38 -3.41
N LEU A 122 -9.28 10.62 -3.02
CA LEU A 122 -9.51 10.98 -1.62
C LEU A 122 -10.71 10.25 -1.03
N SER A 123 -11.85 10.30 -1.70
CA SER A 123 -13.09 9.65 -1.23
C SER A 123 -12.91 8.14 -1.07
N TYR A 124 -12.20 7.51 -1.99
CA TYR A 124 -11.94 6.08 -1.94
C TYR A 124 -11.17 5.70 -0.66
N PHE A 125 -10.10 6.43 -0.34
CA PHE A 125 -9.33 6.12 0.86
C PHE A 125 -10.06 6.50 2.13
N GLU A 126 -10.84 7.58 2.12
CA GLU A 126 -11.68 7.93 3.27
C GLU A 126 -12.71 6.83 3.56
N MET A 127 -13.32 6.26 2.53
CA MET A 127 -14.24 5.13 2.69
C MET A 127 -13.55 3.88 3.23
N ASN A 128 -12.25 3.78 3.08
CA ASN A 128 -11.44 2.68 3.61
C ASN A 128 -10.85 2.99 4.98
N GLY A 129 -11.32 4.03 5.65
CA GLY A 129 -10.94 4.33 7.03
C GLY A 129 -9.75 5.25 7.21
N PHE A 130 -9.23 5.81 6.13
CA PHE A 130 -8.15 6.79 6.21
C PHE A 130 -8.71 8.18 6.46
N VAL A 131 -8.01 8.96 7.27
CA VAL A 131 -8.39 10.34 7.57
C VAL A 131 -7.27 11.29 7.19
N GLU A 132 -7.64 12.52 6.86
CA GLU A 132 -6.68 13.54 6.50
C GLU A 132 -5.74 13.82 7.69
N GLU A 133 -4.44 13.83 7.41
CA GLU A 133 -3.41 14.13 8.41
C GLU A 133 -2.92 15.55 8.20
N GLU A 134 -2.81 16.31 9.31
CA GLU A 134 -2.19 17.63 9.27
C GLU A 134 -0.68 17.49 9.06
N VAL A 135 -0.18 18.18 8.03
CA VAL A 135 1.24 18.25 7.74
C VAL A 135 1.68 19.72 7.74
N PRO A 136 2.97 20.00 7.99
CA PRO A 136 3.46 21.39 7.94
C PRO A 136 3.16 22.04 6.59
N GLU A 137 2.80 23.32 6.61
CA GLU A 137 2.50 24.11 5.40
C GLU A 137 3.56 23.99 4.32
N ALA A 138 4.82 23.87 4.71
CA ALA A 138 5.93 23.75 3.78
C ALA A 138 5.82 22.50 2.88
N LEU A 139 5.17 21.45 3.36
CA LEU A 139 4.93 20.23 2.56
C LEU A 139 3.74 20.37 1.62
N TYR A 140 2.72 21.15 2.00
CA TYR A 140 1.58 21.42 1.15
C TYR A 140 1.94 22.30 -0.06
N ALA A 141 2.87 23.22 0.12
CA ALA A 141 3.20 24.20 -0.91
C ALA A 141 3.78 23.58 -2.18
N SER A 142 4.27 22.34 -2.12
CA SER A 142 4.91 21.68 -3.25
C SER A 142 4.12 20.48 -3.80
N SER A 143 2.96 20.17 -3.24
CA SER A 143 2.20 18.98 -3.62
C SER A 143 0.72 19.27 -3.75
N SER A 144 0.11 18.75 -4.81
CA SER A 144 -1.35 18.73 -4.99
C SER A 144 -1.99 17.50 -4.36
N GLU A 145 -1.24 16.73 -3.59
CA GLU A 145 -1.69 15.48 -2.99
C GLU A 145 -2.18 15.67 -1.56
N TRP A 146 -3.09 14.78 -1.16
CA TRP A 146 -3.59 14.70 0.19
C TRP A 146 -2.76 13.72 1.00
N TYR A 147 -2.51 14.04 2.28
CA TYR A 147 -1.82 13.17 3.24
C TYR A 147 -2.85 12.52 4.12
N LEU A 148 -2.90 11.19 4.12
CA LEU A 148 -3.90 10.42 4.84
C LEU A 148 -3.25 9.41 5.77
N THR A 149 -3.93 9.10 6.88
CA THR A 149 -3.47 8.13 7.85
C THR A 149 -4.63 7.24 8.34
N TRP A 150 -4.32 5.98 8.60
CA TRP A 150 -5.17 5.07 9.34
C TRP A 150 -4.43 4.70 10.61
N VAL A 151 -5.07 4.90 11.76
CA VAL A 151 -4.46 4.59 13.06
C VAL A 151 -4.87 3.19 13.47
N ASN A 152 -3.88 2.35 13.81
CA ASN A 152 -4.13 1.02 14.33
C ASN A 152 -4.81 1.12 15.69
N PRO A 153 -6.10 0.69 15.82
CA PRO A 153 -6.83 0.83 17.08
C PRO A 153 -6.31 -0.11 18.18
N PHE A 154 -5.48 -1.08 17.82
CA PHE A 154 -4.91 -2.04 18.77
C PHE A 154 -3.47 -1.70 19.17
N TYR A 155 -2.94 -0.58 18.65
CA TYR A 155 -1.60 -0.17 19.03
C TYR A 155 -1.56 0.26 20.49
N GLN A 156 -0.57 -0.27 21.22
CA GLN A 156 -0.35 0.08 22.62
C GLN A 156 1.01 0.74 22.77
N GLU A 157 1.01 1.96 23.29
CA GLU A 157 2.26 2.61 23.62
C GLU A 157 2.82 1.97 24.90
N GLU A 158 4.09 1.61 24.85
CA GLU A 158 4.80 1.18 26.06
C GLU A 158 5.05 2.40 26.96
N ILE A 159 4.62 2.27 28.20
CA ILE A 159 4.81 3.34 29.21
C ILE A 159 6.20 3.17 29.84
#